data_34c8d2b43cd757b0bff0759494c8b2eb
#
_entry.id   34c8d2b43cd757b0bff0759494c8b2eb
#
_cell.length_a   1.000
_cell.length_b   1.000
_cell.length_c   1.000
_cell.angle_alpha   90.00
_cell.angle_beta   90.00
_cell.angle_gamma   90.00
#
_symmetry.space_group_name_H-M   'P 1'
#
loop_
_entity.id
_entity.type
_entity.pdbx_description
1 polymer ?
#
loop_
_entity_poly.entity_id
_entity_poly.type
_entity_poly.pdbx_seq_one_letter_code
_entity_poly.pdbx_strand_id
1 'polypeptide(L)'
;SGSTKAQIGDHVTVYGNNVTVTATSDKKFINVVISGGVSNGSAAVAGSAAVVVVGDTVKAAIGDNAVINANGDVKVIALGSTDIIDIVGNLGISGGSVAVGASIDTIVYQGTVYAGIGKGTQITTSNSGNVIVSAKSNDKLIDLVIGVGVSSGSAAVNGSVAVIVAKQNVFALIGTPDSNNKYADAAETRIQADGSVQVTAEAEQLILSGAGSAAISLGTAGVGAGIIVVTDTHRAWAEAGKGAEINALGKKPVTGN
;
A
#
# COMPACT_ATOMS: atom_id res chain seq x y z
N SER A 1 -4.81 1.10 11.25
CA SER A 1 -3.36 1.01 10.93
C SER A 1 -2.77 -0.27 11.53
N GLY A 2 -1.79 -0.86 10.86
CA GLY A 2 -1.08 -2.06 11.28
C GLY A 2 0.43 -1.92 11.11
N SER A 3 1.19 -2.70 11.91
CA SER A 3 2.65 -2.80 11.78
C SER A 3 3.09 -4.23 11.94
N THR A 4 3.84 -4.74 10.96
CA THR A 4 4.48 -6.05 10.97
C THR A 4 5.99 -5.85 10.95
N LYS A 5 6.70 -6.39 11.93
CA LYS A 5 8.14 -6.18 12.06
C LYS A 5 8.88 -7.47 12.34
N ALA A 6 9.97 -7.71 11.61
CA ALA A 6 10.99 -8.71 11.89
C ALA A 6 12.35 -8.02 11.94
N GLN A 7 13.14 -8.26 13.01
CA GLN A 7 14.40 -7.54 13.18
C GLN A 7 15.45 -8.36 13.93
N ILE A 8 16.69 -8.33 13.45
CA ILE A 8 17.89 -8.55 14.26
C ILE A 8 18.26 -7.21 14.87
N GLY A 9 18.45 -7.14 16.17
CA GLY A 9 18.74 -5.90 16.90
C GLY A 9 20.12 -5.30 16.57
N ASP A 10 20.39 -4.14 17.16
CA ASP A 10 21.67 -3.47 17.03
C ASP A 10 22.74 -4.18 17.87
N HIS A 11 24.01 -4.12 17.45
CA HIS A 11 25.18 -4.69 18.14
C HIS A 11 25.06 -6.20 18.43
N VAL A 12 24.29 -6.92 17.63
CA VAL A 12 24.11 -8.38 17.77
C VAL A 12 25.08 -9.13 16.87
N THR A 13 25.68 -10.21 17.38
CA THR A 13 26.47 -11.14 16.58
C THR A 13 25.68 -12.41 16.30
N VAL A 14 25.59 -12.80 15.02
CA VAL A 14 24.86 -13.99 14.55
C VAL A 14 25.81 -14.88 13.76
N TYR A 15 25.82 -16.18 14.09
CA TYR A 15 26.48 -17.23 13.32
C TYR A 15 25.44 -18.24 12.85
N GLY A 16 25.44 -18.62 11.58
CA GLY A 16 24.47 -19.56 11.05
C GLY A 16 24.80 -20.10 9.67
N ASN A 17 24.03 -21.10 9.21
CA ASN A 17 24.16 -21.57 7.82
C ASN A 17 23.49 -20.55 6.87
N ASN A 18 22.24 -20.21 7.11
CA ASN A 18 21.55 -19.12 6.43
C ASN A 18 20.94 -18.20 7.50
N VAL A 19 20.92 -16.92 7.22
CA VAL A 19 20.25 -15.92 8.07
C VAL A 19 19.14 -15.27 7.26
N THR A 20 17.89 -15.43 7.72
CA THR A 20 16.74 -14.87 7.02
C THR A 20 15.90 -14.03 7.99
N VAL A 21 15.67 -12.79 7.63
CA VAL A 21 14.78 -11.86 8.34
C VAL A 21 13.64 -11.51 7.40
N THR A 22 12.43 -12.02 7.69
CA THR A 22 11.28 -11.81 6.81
C THR A 22 10.11 -11.21 7.59
N ALA A 23 9.52 -10.15 7.05
CA ALA A 23 8.28 -9.56 7.50
C ALA A 23 7.27 -9.59 6.36
N THR A 24 6.09 -10.18 6.59
CA THR A 24 5.03 -10.27 5.58
C THR A 24 3.72 -9.77 6.17
N SER A 25 3.05 -8.90 5.45
CA SER A 25 1.70 -8.43 5.75
C SER A 25 0.81 -8.59 4.52
N ASP A 26 -0.33 -9.26 4.70
CA ASP A 26 -1.37 -9.38 3.69
C ASP A 26 -2.68 -8.95 4.33
N LYS A 27 -3.32 -7.91 3.76
CA LYS A 27 -4.52 -7.29 4.30
C LYS A 27 -5.59 -7.18 3.25
N LYS A 28 -6.81 -7.54 3.65
CA LYS A 28 -7.99 -7.36 2.81
C LYS A 28 -9.07 -6.62 3.58
N PHE A 29 -9.53 -5.51 3.01
CA PHE A 29 -10.63 -4.71 3.53
C PHE A 29 -11.76 -4.71 2.50
N ILE A 30 -12.96 -5.06 2.94
CA ILE A 30 -14.17 -4.96 2.14
C ILE A 30 -15.16 -4.13 2.94
N ASN A 31 -15.57 -3.01 2.40
CA ASN A 31 -16.57 -2.14 2.97
C ASN A 31 -17.73 -1.99 1.98
N VAL A 32 -18.95 -2.11 2.46
CA VAL A 32 -20.15 -1.91 1.66
C VAL A 32 -21.15 -1.07 2.44
N VAL A 33 -21.46 0.11 1.92
CA VAL A 33 -22.41 1.03 2.54
C VAL A 33 -23.53 1.34 1.55
N ILE A 34 -24.73 0.91 1.84
CA ILE A 34 -25.90 1.12 0.98
C ILE A 34 -27.00 1.78 1.80
N SER A 35 -27.60 2.83 1.25
CA SER A 35 -28.77 3.49 1.83
C SER A 35 -29.95 3.45 0.87
N GLY A 36 -31.16 3.52 1.42
CA GLY A 36 -32.38 3.59 0.66
C GLY A 36 -33.40 4.52 1.27
N GLY A 37 -34.12 5.26 0.42
CA GLY A 37 -35.23 6.09 0.82
C GLY A 37 -36.42 5.86 -0.13
N VAL A 38 -37.59 5.46 0.42
CA VAL A 38 -38.81 5.28 -0.37
C VAL A 38 -39.90 6.15 0.23
N SER A 39 -40.61 6.88 -0.59
CA SER A 39 -41.72 7.73 -0.18
C SER A 39 -42.87 7.67 -1.22
N ASN A 40 -44.08 7.48 -0.73
CA ASN A 40 -45.29 7.67 -1.53
C ASN A 40 -45.81 9.12 -1.45
N GLY A 41 -45.16 9.95 -0.62
CA GLY A 41 -45.48 11.38 -0.48
C GLY A 41 -44.66 12.26 -1.43
N SER A 42 -44.51 13.54 -1.05
CA SER A 42 -43.92 14.56 -1.91
C SER A 42 -42.44 14.39 -2.22
N ALA A 43 -41.63 13.77 -1.32
CA ALA A 43 -40.20 13.64 -1.52
C ALA A 43 -39.63 12.34 -0.91
N ALA A 44 -38.62 11.77 -1.59
CA ALA A 44 -37.73 10.73 -1.06
C ALA A 44 -36.30 11.26 -1.05
N VAL A 45 -35.61 11.04 0.07
CA VAL A 45 -34.18 11.40 0.21
C VAL A 45 -33.40 10.16 0.64
N ALA A 46 -32.30 9.88 -0.04
CA ALA A 46 -31.36 8.82 0.31
C ALA A 46 -29.94 9.37 0.29
N GLY A 47 -29.11 8.96 1.24
CA GLY A 47 -27.72 9.37 1.28
C GLY A 47 -26.83 8.33 1.92
N SER A 48 -25.62 8.15 1.40
CA SER A 48 -24.58 7.29 2.00
C SER A 48 -23.24 8.00 1.99
N ALA A 49 -22.47 7.77 3.04
CA ALA A 49 -21.12 8.25 3.14
C ALA A 49 -20.23 7.17 3.76
N ALA A 50 -19.05 6.97 3.21
CA ALA A 50 -18.02 6.13 3.78
C ALA A 50 -16.67 6.84 3.78
N VAL A 51 -15.85 6.51 4.78
CA VAL A 51 -14.46 6.94 4.86
C VAL A 51 -13.64 5.75 5.34
N VAL A 52 -12.73 5.28 4.51
CA VAL A 52 -11.81 4.17 4.81
C VAL A 52 -10.39 4.70 4.93
N VAL A 53 -9.80 4.60 6.12
CA VAL A 53 -8.42 5.01 6.38
C VAL A 53 -7.59 3.79 6.74
N VAL A 54 -6.66 3.42 5.87
CA VAL A 54 -5.78 2.26 6.05
C VAL A 54 -4.32 2.70 6.07
N GLY A 55 -3.61 2.32 7.15
CA GLY A 55 -2.17 2.45 7.24
C GLY A 55 -1.54 1.07 7.43
N ASP A 56 -0.49 0.75 6.69
CA ASP A 56 0.31 -0.45 6.86
C ASP A 56 1.80 -0.17 6.84
N THR A 57 2.52 -0.78 7.80
CA THR A 57 3.98 -0.71 7.86
C THR A 57 4.55 -2.11 7.99
N VAL A 58 5.35 -2.52 7.01
CA VAL A 58 6.06 -3.80 7.00
C VAL A 58 7.55 -3.53 7.06
N LYS A 59 8.23 -4.06 8.08
CA LYS A 59 9.66 -3.82 8.26
C LYS A 59 10.41 -5.12 8.51
N ALA A 60 11.37 -5.44 7.65
CA ALA A 60 12.41 -6.44 7.89
C ALA A 60 13.76 -5.73 8.00
N ALA A 61 14.53 -5.95 9.07
CA ALA A 61 15.78 -5.24 9.24
C ALA A 61 16.85 -6.04 10.00
N ILE A 62 18.10 -5.81 9.63
CA ILE A 62 19.28 -6.04 10.46
C ILE A 62 19.66 -4.68 11.03
N GLY A 63 19.82 -4.58 12.34
CA GLY A 63 20.10 -3.33 13.05
C GLY A 63 21.51 -2.81 12.82
N ASP A 64 21.82 -1.69 13.45
CA ASP A 64 23.11 -1.02 13.33
C ASP A 64 24.21 -1.80 14.06
N ASN A 65 25.45 -1.77 13.54
CA ASN A 65 26.63 -2.39 14.14
C ASN A 65 26.46 -3.89 14.45
N ALA A 66 25.61 -4.59 13.72
CA ALA A 66 25.46 -6.03 13.82
C ALA A 66 26.61 -6.76 13.10
N VAL A 67 26.94 -7.97 13.54
CA VAL A 67 27.93 -8.84 12.89
C VAL A 67 27.23 -10.14 12.49
N ILE A 68 27.18 -10.41 11.20
CA ILE A 68 26.52 -11.60 10.63
C ILE A 68 27.55 -12.45 9.89
N ASN A 69 27.72 -13.70 10.35
CA ASN A 69 28.56 -14.68 9.69
C ASN A 69 27.71 -15.87 9.27
N ALA A 70 27.49 -16.01 7.97
CA ALA A 70 26.68 -17.07 7.39
C ALA A 70 27.50 -17.98 6.47
N ASN A 71 27.31 -19.30 6.56
CA ASN A 71 27.89 -20.24 5.59
C ASN A 71 27.18 -20.22 4.25
N GLY A 72 26.00 -19.64 4.15
CA GLY A 72 25.19 -19.50 2.95
C GLY A 72 24.59 -18.11 2.86
N ASP A 73 23.32 -18.00 2.46
CA ASP A 73 22.65 -16.73 2.16
C ASP A 73 22.29 -15.92 3.42
N VAL A 74 22.35 -14.58 3.27
CA VAL A 74 21.75 -13.61 4.19
C VAL A 74 20.62 -12.90 3.46
N LYS A 75 19.39 -13.02 3.96
CA LYS A 75 18.18 -12.45 3.32
C LYS A 75 17.44 -11.53 4.28
N VAL A 76 17.12 -10.32 3.81
CA VAL A 76 16.27 -9.36 4.51
C VAL A 76 15.11 -9.03 3.57
N ILE A 77 13.91 -9.54 3.88
CA ILE A 77 12.77 -9.52 2.95
C ILE A 77 11.56 -8.89 3.65
N ALA A 78 11.01 -7.84 3.06
CA ALA A 78 9.76 -7.22 3.49
C ALA A 78 8.73 -7.31 2.36
N LEU A 79 7.58 -7.92 2.64
CA LEU A 79 6.49 -8.13 1.69
C LEU A 79 5.22 -7.51 2.24
N GLY A 80 4.64 -6.56 1.53
CA GLY A 80 3.36 -5.93 1.82
C GLY A 80 2.34 -6.20 0.72
N SER A 81 1.08 -6.44 1.10
CA SER A 81 -0.04 -6.51 0.18
C SER A 81 -1.28 -5.95 0.87
N THR A 82 -1.99 -5.05 0.21
CA THR A 82 -3.22 -4.48 0.75
C THR A 82 -4.29 -4.39 -0.33
N ASP A 83 -5.37 -5.15 -0.16
CA ASP A 83 -6.55 -5.09 -1.00
C ASP A 83 -7.64 -4.29 -0.29
N ILE A 84 -8.09 -3.19 -0.88
CA ILE A 84 -9.22 -2.40 -0.41
C ILE A 84 -10.31 -2.45 -1.47
N ILE A 85 -11.50 -2.88 -1.08
CA ILE A 85 -12.70 -2.86 -1.90
C ILE A 85 -13.75 -2.06 -1.14
N ASP A 86 -14.10 -0.91 -1.66
CA ASP A 86 -15.14 -0.04 -1.10
C ASP A 86 -16.28 0.14 -2.09
N ILE A 87 -17.51 -0.08 -1.63
CA ILE A 87 -18.72 0.05 -2.45
C ILE A 87 -19.72 0.90 -1.66
N VAL A 88 -20.02 2.07 -2.18
CA VAL A 88 -20.96 2.98 -1.56
C VAL A 88 -22.11 3.26 -2.51
N GLY A 89 -23.35 3.11 -2.01
CA GLY A 89 -24.50 3.28 -2.89
C GLY A 89 -25.72 3.91 -2.20
N ASN A 90 -26.56 4.57 -3.00
CA ASN A 90 -27.87 5.01 -2.56
C ASN A 90 -28.96 4.71 -3.59
N LEU A 91 -30.19 4.51 -3.08
CA LEU A 91 -31.38 4.36 -3.89
C LEU A 91 -32.51 5.24 -3.31
N GLY A 92 -32.94 6.25 -4.04
CA GLY A 92 -34.08 7.08 -3.70
C GLY A 92 -35.25 6.84 -4.64
N ILE A 93 -36.41 6.43 -4.09
CA ILE A 93 -37.65 6.22 -4.88
C ILE A 93 -38.76 7.09 -4.33
N SER A 94 -39.31 7.96 -5.14
CA SER A 94 -40.47 8.80 -4.80
C SER A 94 -41.66 8.50 -5.71
N GLY A 95 -42.79 8.14 -5.12
CA GLY A 95 -44.10 8.12 -5.75
C GLY A 95 -44.73 9.51 -5.97
N GLY A 96 -44.11 10.55 -5.35
CA GLY A 96 -44.52 11.94 -5.41
C GLY A 96 -43.60 12.81 -6.28
N SER A 97 -43.35 14.05 -5.83
CA SER A 97 -42.76 15.08 -6.70
C SER A 97 -41.27 14.96 -6.90
N VAL A 98 -40.49 14.54 -5.88
CA VAL A 98 -39.02 14.64 -5.97
C VAL A 98 -38.31 13.43 -5.35
N ALA A 99 -37.26 12.93 -6.00
CA ALA A 99 -36.31 12.00 -5.42
C ALA A 99 -34.89 12.65 -5.40
N VAL A 100 -34.23 12.67 -4.24
CA VAL A 100 -32.88 13.21 -4.07
C VAL A 100 -31.97 12.14 -3.48
N GLY A 101 -30.79 11.96 -4.07
CA GLY A 101 -29.78 11.05 -3.55
C GLY A 101 -28.38 11.64 -3.60
N ALA A 102 -27.54 11.24 -2.63
CA ALA A 102 -26.10 11.55 -2.66
C ALA A 102 -25.29 10.40 -2.08
N SER A 103 -24.19 10.05 -2.72
CA SER A 103 -23.21 9.07 -2.20
C SER A 103 -21.84 9.70 -2.23
N ILE A 104 -21.08 9.55 -1.13
CA ILE A 104 -19.71 10.02 -1.03
C ILE A 104 -18.86 8.88 -0.45
N ASP A 105 -17.75 8.59 -1.10
CA ASP A 105 -16.73 7.72 -0.57
C ASP A 105 -15.36 8.39 -0.54
N THR A 106 -14.56 8.03 0.46
CA THR A 106 -13.19 8.49 0.60
C THR A 106 -12.29 7.36 1.09
N ILE A 107 -11.32 6.98 0.29
CA ILE A 107 -10.26 6.04 0.68
C ILE A 107 -8.97 6.83 0.91
N VAL A 108 -8.39 6.69 2.11
CA VAL A 108 -7.05 7.19 2.43
C VAL A 108 -6.15 5.99 2.74
N TYR A 109 -5.20 5.73 1.88
CA TYR A 109 -4.24 4.64 2.04
C TYR A 109 -2.82 5.15 2.23
N GLN A 110 -2.10 4.61 3.24
CA GLN A 110 -0.69 4.89 3.50
C GLN A 110 0.07 3.60 3.76
N GLY A 111 0.84 3.13 2.78
CA GLY A 111 1.69 1.95 2.86
C GLY A 111 3.17 2.30 3.02
N THR A 112 3.89 1.53 3.85
CA THR A 112 5.36 1.57 3.92
C THR A 112 5.90 0.16 4.05
N VAL A 113 6.76 -0.24 3.11
CA VAL A 113 7.47 -1.52 3.13
C VAL A 113 8.96 -1.24 3.15
N TYR A 114 9.65 -1.76 4.15
CA TYR A 114 11.06 -1.50 4.40
C TYR A 114 11.84 -2.78 4.60
N ALA A 115 12.85 -3.02 3.79
CA ALA A 115 13.88 -4.02 4.01
C ALA A 115 15.23 -3.32 4.16
N GLY A 116 15.99 -3.59 5.22
CA GLY A 116 17.23 -2.86 5.42
C GLY A 116 18.31 -3.55 6.24
N ILE A 117 19.55 -3.19 5.95
CA ILE A 117 20.75 -3.50 6.72
C ILE A 117 21.25 -2.20 7.32
N GLY A 118 21.38 -2.15 8.63
CA GLY A 118 21.78 -0.96 9.36
C GLY A 118 23.23 -0.54 9.11
N LYS A 119 23.55 0.68 9.49
CA LYS A 119 24.87 1.29 9.40
C LYS A 119 25.87 0.57 10.33
N GLY A 120 27.15 0.51 9.95
CA GLY A 120 28.22 -0.14 10.71
C GLY A 120 28.13 -1.66 10.75
N THR A 121 27.13 -2.27 10.09
CA THR A 121 26.90 -3.70 10.07
C THR A 121 27.94 -4.42 9.22
N GLN A 122 28.44 -5.55 9.73
CA GLN A 122 29.41 -6.39 9.03
C GLN A 122 28.75 -7.72 8.67
N ILE A 123 28.73 -8.05 7.38
CA ILE A 123 28.18 -9.31 6.87
C ILE A 123 29.27 -10.07 6.11
N THR A 124 29.47 -11.32 6.49
CA THR A 124 30.35 -12.24 5.75
C THR A 124 29.55 -13.48 5.39
N THR A 125 29.57 -13.85 4.10
CA THR A 125 29.02 -15.12 3.63
C THR A 125 30.08 -16.02 3.06
N SER A 126 29.85 -17.34 3.04
CA SER A 126 30.71 -18.38 2.50
C SER A 126 29.92 -19.28 1.56
N ASN A 127 30.56 -20.27 0.94
CA ASN A 127 29.92 -21.30 0.11
C ASN A 127 28.98 -20.71 -0.97
N SER A 128 29.44 -19.70 -1.68
CA SER A 128 28.65 -18.97 -2.69
C SER A 128 27.39 -18.29 -2.13
N GLY A 129 27.37 -17.95 -0.84
CA GLY A 129 26.26 -17.29 -0.19
C GLY A 129 26.04 -15.87 -0.69
N ASN A 130 24.80 -15.52 -0.90
CA ASN A 130 24.35 -14.21 -1.37
C ASN A 130 23.87 -13.33 -0.22
N VAL A 131 23.89 -12.01 -0.44
CA VAL A 131 23.22 -11.04 0.43
C VAL A 131 22.09 -10.40 -0.35
N ILE A 132 20.85 -10.57 0.12
CA ILE A 132 19.64 -10.11 -0.56
C ILE A 132 18.87 -9.20 0.38
N VAL A 133 18.62 -7.97 -0.08
CA VAL A 133 17.74 -7.00 0.58
C VAL A 133 16.59 -6.70 -0.39
N SER A 134 15.39 -7.13 -0.05
CA SER A 134 14.24 -7.03 -0.94
C SER A 134 13.03 -6.48 -0.22
N ALA A 135 12.46 -5.41 -0.76
CA ALA A 135 11.19 -4.85 -0.33
C ALA A 135 10.20 -4.86 -1.50
N LYS A 136 9.04 -5.46 -1.29
CA LYS A 136 8.00 -5.52 -2.33
C LYS A 136 6.64 -5.18 -1.73
N SER A 137 5.88 -4.34 -2.43
CA SER A 137 4.48 -4.08 -2.15
C SER A 137 3.62 -4.30 -3.39
N ASN A 138 2.43 -4.90 -3.17
CA ASN A 138 1.44 -5.11 -4.21
C ASN A 138 0.07 -4.73 -3.64
N ASP A 139 -0.45 -3.56 -4.03
CA ASP A 139 -1.68 -3.02 -3.46
C ASP A 139 -2.76 -2.86 -4.52
N LYS A 140 -4.00 -3.09 -4.10
CA LYS A 140 -5.17 -2.98 -4.95
C LYS A 140 -6.26 -2.18 -4.24
N LEU A 141 -6.65 -1.05 -4.84
CA LEU A 141 -7.69 -0.18 -4.33
C LEU A 141 -8.83 -0.14 -5.36
N ILE A 142 -10.00 -0.62 -4.95
CA ILE A 142 -11.22 -0.56 -5.76
C ILE A 142 -12.24 0.27 -5.00
N ASP A 143 -12.74 1.31 -5.63
CA ASP A 143 -13.74 2.22 -5.11
C ASP A 143 -14.88 2.36 -6.12
N LEU A 144 -16.10 2.01 -5.71
CA LEU A 144 -17.28 2.09 -6.55
C LEU A 144 -18.40 2.84 -5.85
N VAL A 145 -18.74 4.02 -6.35
CA VAL A 145 -19.80 4.86 -5.80
C VAL A 145 -20.95 4.97 -6.79
N ILE A 146 -22.12 4.45 -6.41
CA ILE A 146 -23.30 4.41 -7.29
C ILE A 146 -24.49 5.07 -6.62
N GLY A 147 -25.18 5.93 -7.35
CA GLY A 147 -26.42 6.54 -6.90
C GLY A 147 -27.56 6.34 -7.89
N VAL A 148 -28.75 6.01 -7.41
CA VAL A 148 -29.94 5.90 -8.22
C VAL A 148 -31.09 6.69 -7.59
N GLY A 149 -31.70 7.58 -8.36
CA GLY A 149 -32.89 8.33 -8.00
C GLY A 149 -34.02 8.09 -8.98
N VAL A 150 -35.20 7.72 -8.50
CA VAL A 150 -36.39 7.51 -9.31
C VAL A 150 -37.56 8.33 -8.76
N SER A 151 -38.20 9.15 -9.58
CA SER A 151 -39.39 9.90 -9.21
C SER A 151 -40.51 9.73 -10.24
N SER A 152 -41.73 9.48 -9.79
CA SER A 152 -42.89 9.51 -10.65
C SER A 152 -43.41 10.95 -10.90
N GLY A 153 -42.94 11.93 -10.15
CA GLY A 153 -43.30 13.33 -10.23
C GLY A 153 -42.27 14.19 -10.99
N SER A 154 -42.06 15.42 -10.50
CA SER A 154 -41.40 16.47 -11.24
C SER A 154 -39.90 16.30 -11.43
N ALA A 155 -39.15 15.75 -10.46
CA ALA A 155 -37.69 15.70 -10.55
C ALA A 155 -37.06 14.50 -9.86
N ALA A 156 -35.93 14.04 -10.39
CA ALA A 156 -35.00 13.18 -9.72
C ALA A 156 -33.58 13.78 -9.78
N VAL A 157 -32.87 13.85 -8.65
CA VAL A 157 -31.50 14.35 -8.61
C VAL A 157 -30.65 13.36 -7.83
N ASN A 158 -29.49 12.97 -8.39
CA ASN A 158 -28.56 12.10 -7.69
C ASN A 158 -27.11 12.50 -7.98
N GLY A 159 -26.25 12.45 -6.96
CA GLY A 159 -24.85 12.75 -7.05
C GLY A 159 -24.00 11.64 -6.43
N SER A 160 -22.85 11.36 -7.04
CA SER A 160 -21.86 10.40 -6.51
C SER A 160 -20.46 11.00 -6.55
N VAL A 161 -19.71 10.87 -5.44
CA VAL A 161 -18.34 11.36 -5.34
C VAL A 161 -17.45 10.24 -4.79
N ALA A 162 -16.40 9.94 -5.52
CA ALA A 162 -15.34 9.00 -5.13
C ALA A 162 -14.01 9.74 -4.97
N VAL A 163 -13.36 9.61 -3.83
CA VAL A 163 -12.06 10.23 -3.54
C VAL A 163 -11.07 9.17 -3.07
N ILE A 164 -9.94 9.05 -3.75
CA ILE A 164 -8.84 8.19 -3.34
C ILE A 164 -7.59 9.02 -3.12
N VAL A 165 -7.00 8.91 -1.93
CA VAL A 165 -5.68 9.45 -1.60
C VAL A 165 -4.79 8.28 -1.22
N ALA A 166 -3.88 7.89 -2.11
CA ALA A 166 -2.96 6.78 -1.91
C ALA A 166 -1.51 7.27 -1.80
N LYS A 167 -0.79 6.75 -0.81
CA LYS A 167 0.64 6.97 -0.64
C LYS A 167 1.32 5.66 -0.31
N GLN A 168 2.29 5.26 -1.14
CA GLN A 168 3.07 4.06 -0.93
C GLN A 168 4.56 4.35 -0.97
N ASN A 169 5.30 3.81 0.00
CA ASN A 169 6.75 3.89 0.05
C ASN A 169 7.35 2.49 0.20
N VAL A 170 8.26 2.13 -0.68
CA VAL A 170 8.96 0.84 -0.66
C VAL A 170 10.46 1.11 -0.64
N PHE A 171 11.14 0.64 0.40
CA PHE A 171 12.54 0.92 0.64
C PHE A 171 13.33 -0.38 0.81
N ALA A 172 14.38 -0.57 0.00
CA ALA A 172 15.37 -1.61 0.19
C ALA A 172 16.75 -0.94 0.34
N LEU A 173 17.30 -0.92 1.54
CA LEU A 173 18.46 -0.10 1.84
C LEU A 173 19.58 -0.89 2.52
N ILE A 174 20.82 -0.66 2.09
CA ILE A 174 22.02 -0.93 2.88
C ILE A 174 22.45 0.41 3.46
N GLY A 175 22.36 0.55 4.78
CA GLY A 175 22.53 1.80 5.52
C GLY A 175 21.22 2.29 6.15
N THR A 176 21.35 3.29 6.99
CA THR A 176 20.22 3.92 7.69
C THR A 176 19.79 5.17 6.92
N PRO A 177 18.49 5.35 6.63
CA PRO A 177 18.00 6.57 5.96
C PRO A 177 18.36 7.82 6.76
N ASP A 178 18.76 8.89 6.07
CA ASP A 178 18.90 10.20 6.68
C ASP A 178 17.53 10.74 7.17
N SER A 179 17.55 11.81 7.97
CA SER A 179 16.34 12.42 8.53
C SER A 179 15.32 12.89 7.47
N ASN A 180 15.75 13.07 6.23
CA ASN A 180 14.91 13.51 5.11
C ASN A 180 14.53 12.34 4.18
N ASN A 181 14.95 11.12 4.46
CA ASN A 181 14.78 9.94 3.60
C ASN A 181 15.27 10.18 2.15
N LYS A 182 16.36 10.94 2.01
CA LYS A 182 16.92 11.31 0.72
C LYS A 182 18.13 10.45 0.32
N TYR A 183 18.93 10.07 1.32
CA TYR A 183 20.11 9.22 1.14
C TYR A 183 20.21 8.21 2.28
N ALA A 184 20.79 7.04 2.02
CA ALA A 184 21.16 6.12 3.07
C ALA A 184 22.60 6.39 3.51
N ASP A 185 22.83 6.45 4.82
CA ASP A 185 24.17 6.47 5.44
C ASP A 185 24.56 5.03 5.80
N ALA A 186 25.58 4.52 5.13
CA ALA A 186 26.12 3.20 5.33
C ALA A 186 27.58 3.26 5.81
N ALA A 187 27.99 4.33 6.46
CA ALA A 187 29.34 4.47 6.99
C ALA A 187 29.72 3.25 7.84
N GLU A 188 30.93 2.72 7.63
CA GLU A 188 31.47 1.52 8.30
C GLU A 188 30.71 0.20 8.02
N THR A 189 29.69 0.21 7.15
CA THR A 189 29.00 -1.01 6.75
C THR A 189 29.85 -1.78 5.74
N ARG A 190 30.13 -3.06 6.07
CA ARG A 190 30.95 -3.94 5.23
C ARG A 190 30.21 -5.21 4.89
N ILE A 191 30.13 -5.52 3.60
CA ILE A 191 29.50 -6.73 3.09
C ILE A 191 30.54 -7.48 2.26
N GLN A 192 30.90 -8.68 2.71
CA GLN A 192 31.75 -9.63 1.99
C GLN A 192 30.90 -10.83 1.61
N ALA A 193 30.39 -10.84 0.37
CA ALA A 193 29.58 -11.91 -0.16
C ALA A 193 30.42 -12.84 -1.05
N ASP A 194 30.42 -14.12 -0.75
CA ASP A 194 31.06 -15.13 -1.61
C ASP A 194 30.26 -15.34 -2.92
N GLY A 195 28.95 -15.07 -2.89
CA GLY A 195 28.06 -14.96 -4.04
C GLY A 195 27.87 -13.51 -4.49
N SER A 196 26.63 -13.10 -4.62
CA SER A 196 26.18 -11.80 -5.12
C SER A 196 25.51 -10.95 -4.03
N VAL A 197 25.48 -9.64 -4.22
CA VAL A 197 24.71 -8.70 -3.41
C VAL A 197 23.58 -8.13 -4.27
N GLN A 198 22.34 -8.23 -3.79
CA GLN A 198 21.16 -7.70 -4.48
C GLN A 198 20.37 -6.80 -3.53
N VAL A 199 19.97 -5.62 -4.04
CA VAL A 199 19.10 -4.68 -3.34
C VAL A 199 17.96 -4.32 -4.28
N THR A 200 16.71 -4.67 -3.93
CA THR A 200 15.55 -4.53 -4.81
C THR A 200 14.38 -3.91 -4.08
N ALA A 201 13.77 -2.88 -4.65
CA ALA A 201 12.53 -2.28 -4.18
C ALA A 201 11.51 -2.27 -5.31
N GLU A 202 10.36 -2.89 -5.08
CA GLU A 202 9.26 -3.00 -6.05
C GLU A 202 7.97 -2.49 -5.44
N ALA A 203 7.32 -1.53 -6.12
CA ALA A 203 6.02 -0.99 -5.76
C ALA A 203 5.05 -1.22 -6.91
N GLU A 204 4.07 -2.09 -6.69
CA GLU A 204 2.97 -2.33 -7.63
C GLU A 204 1.67 -1.83 -6.99
N GLN A 205 0.90 -1.05 -7.75
CA GLN A 205 -0.38 -0.54 -7.27
C GLN A 205 -1.41 -0.51 -8.39
N LEU A 206 -2.59 -1.07 -8.12
CA LEU A 206 -3.76 -0.98 -9.00
C LEU A 206 -4.84 -0.13 -8.32
N ILE A 207 -5.22 0.97 -8.93
CA ILE A 207 -6.35 1.79 -8.49
C ILE A 207 -7.45 1.72 -9.54
N LEU A 208 -8.65 1.29 -9.12
CA LEU A 208 -9.85 1.28 -9.94
C LEU A 208 -10.93 2.05 -9.20
N SER A 209 -11.34 3.20 -9.74
CA SER A 209 -12.39 4.02 -9.16
C SER A 209 -13.51 4.28 -10.15
N GLY A 210 -14.74 4.20 -9.67
CA GLY A 210 -15.93 4.47 -10.44
C GLY A 210 -16.96 5.30 -9.64
N ALA A 211 -17.44 6.40 -10.20
CA ALA A 211 -18.53 7.15 -9.62
C ALA A 211 -19.61 7.36 -10.68
N GLY A 212 -20.82 6.87 -10.41
CA GLY A 212 -21.93 6.95 -11.33
C GLY A 212 -23.25 7.28 -10.65
N SER A 213 -24.07 8.10 -11.30
CA SER A 213 -25.41 8.42 -10.83
C SER A 213 -26.43 8.32 -11.94
N ALA A 214 -27.55 7.65 -11.66
CA ALA A 214 -28.72 7.63 -12.51
C ALA A 214 -29.88 8.37 -11.82
N ALA A 215 -30.56 9.23 -12.57
CA ALA A 215 -31.73 9.92 -12.08
C ALA A 215 -32.85 9.81 -13.13
N ILE A 216 -33.95 9.17 -12.80
CA ILE A 216 -35.11 8.90 -13.67
C ILE A 216 -36.29 9.64 -13.09
N SER A 217 -36.87 10.53 -13.88
CA SER A 217 -38.14 11.22 -13.61
C SER A 217 -39.15 10.96 -14.69
N LEU A 218 -40.35 10.61 -14.30
CA LEU A 218 -41.47 10.51 -15.26
C LEU A 218 -42.11 11.87 -15.56
N GLY A 219 -41.72 12.91 -14.80
CA GLY A 219 -42.20 14.29 -14.98
C GLY A 219 -41.22 15.16 -15.77
N THR A 220 -40.62 16.18 -15.11
CA THR A 220 -39.94 17.27 -15.80
C THR A 220 -38.44 17.02 -16.02
N ALA A 221 -37.70 16.48 -15.04
CA ALA A 221 -36.24 16.37 -15.12
C ALA A 221 -35.63 15.25 -14.28
N GLY A 222 -34.61 14.56 -14.83
CA GLY A 222 -33.72 13.69 -14.12
C GLY A 222 -32.29 14.19 -14.30
N VAL A 223 -31.55 14.43 -13.20
CA VAL A 223 -30.15 14.88 -13.19
C VAL A 223 -29.28 13.96 -12.35
N GLY A 224 -28.32 13.32 -13.00
CA GLY A 224 -27.30 12.49 -12.34
C GLY A 224 -25.89 13.03 -12.60
N ALA A 225 -25.03 13.04 -11.59
CA ALA A 225 -23.63 13.46 -11.73
C ALA A 225 -22.71 12.55 -10.91
N GLY A 226 -21.53 12.24 -11.47
CA GLY A 226 -20.46 11.50 -10.79
C GLY A 226 -19.16 12.28 -10.84
N ILE A 227 -18.41 12.29 -9.73
CA ILE A 227 -17.10 12.93 -9.63
C ILE A 227 -16.11 11.90 -9.05
N ILE A 228 -14.94 11.80 -9.69
CA ILE A 228 -13.84 10.96 -9.19
C ILE A 228 -12.61 11.85 -9.00
N VAL A 229 -11.99 11.75 -7.83
CA VAL A 229 -10.72 12.39 -7.52
C VAL A 229 -9.74 11.32 -7.04
N VAL A 230 -8.62 11.16 -7.75
CA VAL A 230 -7.56 10.22 -7.36
C VAL A 230 -6.26 11.01 -7.21
N THR A 231 -5.65 10.89 -6.03
CA THR A 231 -4.30 11.36 -5.78
C THR A 231 -3.46 10.16 -5.40
N ASP A 232 -2.46 9.86 -6.21
CA ASP A 232 -1.56 8.74 -6.00
C ASP A 232 -0.10 9.20 -5.95
N THR A 233 0.62 8.72 -4.93
CA THR A 233 2.04 8.97 -4.75
C THR A 233 2.71 7.69 -4.32
N HIS A 234 3.55 7.13 -5.17
CA HIS A 234 4.33 5.96 -4.81
C HIS A 234 5.82 6.17 -5.05
N ARG A 235 6.62 5.55 -4.21
CA ARG A 235 8.06 5.61 -4.25
C ARG A 235 8.65 4.23 -4.02
N ALA A 236 9.47 3.75 -4.96
CA ALA A 236 10.36 2.61 -4.77
C ALA A 236 11.80 3.13 -4.72
N TRP A 237 12.55 2.76 -3.67
CA TRP A 237 13.92 3.21 -3.48
C TRP A 237 14.81 2.05 -3.04
N ALA A 238 15.71 1.63 -3.92
CA ALA A 238 16.73 0.63 -3.64
C ALA A 238 18.12 1.32 -3.67
N GLU A 239 18.88 1.22 -2.59
CA GLU A 239 20.18 1.88 -2.47
C GLU A 239 21.15 1.10 -1.59
N ALA A 240 22.42 1.02 -2.03
CA ALA A 240 23.55 0.82 -1.16
C ALA A 240 24.08 2.20 -0.76
N GLY A 241 23.90 2.57 0.51
CA GLY A 241 24.12 3.91 1.01
C GLY A 241 25.57 4.37 0.97
N LYS A 242 25.75 5.66 1.20
CA LYS A 242 27.07 6.30 1.18
C LYS A 242 27.98 5.70 2.26
N GLY A 243 29.17 5.33 1.86
CA GLY A 243 30.21 4.77 2.76
C GLY A 243 30.12 3.25 2.92
N ALA A 244 29.21 2.55 2.23
CA ALA A 244 29.20 1.11 2.18
C ALA A 244 30.43 0.55 1.46
N GLU A 245 31.06 -0.45 2.04
CA GLU A 245 32.10 -1.26 1.40
C GLU A 245 31.50 -2.63 1.04
N ILE A 246 31.32 -2.89 -0.26
CA ILE A 246 30.70 -4.11 -0.74
C ILE A 246 31.67 -4.87 -1.63
N ASN A 247 32.00 -6.09 -1.22
CA ASN A 247 32.83 -7.02 -1.99
C ASN A 247 32.00 -8.28 -2.27
N ALA A 248 31.61 -8.48 -3.55
CA ALA A 248 30.87 -9.63 -4.00
C ALA A 248 31.70 -10.44 -5.01
N LEU A 249 31.97 -11.70 -4.72
CA LEU A 249 32.82 -12.55 -5.58
C LEU A 249 32.08 -13.15 -6.77
N GLY A 250 30.73 -13.10 -6.74
CA GLY A 250 29.89 -13.51 -7.88
C GLY A 250 29.92 -14.99 -8.21
N LYS A 251 30.30 -15.86 -7.26
CA LYS A 251 30.42 -17.30 -7.52
C LYS A 251 29.08 -17.98 -7.83
N LYS A 252 27.97 -17.38 -7.39
CA LYS A 252 26.61 -17.87 -7.66
C LYS A 252 25.71 -16.71 -8.05
N PRO A 253 25.11 -16.71 -9.25
CA PRO A 253 24.14 -15.67 -9.61
C PRO A 253 22.90 -15.77 -8.71
N VAL A 254 22.34 -14.62 -8.32
CA VAL A 254 21.04 -14.58 -7.68
C VAL A 254 20.00 -14.90 -8.75
N THR A 255 19.37 -16.07 -8.67
CA THR A 255 18.20 -16.38 -9.49
C THR A 255 17.04 -15.59 -8.93
N GLY A 256 16.52 -14.65 -9.70
CA GLY A 256 15.33 -13.89 -9.32
C GLY A 256 14.13 -14.82 -9.09
N ASN A 257 13.37 -14.57 -8.08
CA ASN A 257 12.04 -15.14 -7.88
C ASN A 257 11.01 -14.24 -8.54
#